data_b0a2b525ea98d888816d75d47faf8065
#
_entry.id   b0a2b525ea98d888816d75d47faf8065
#
_cell.length_a   1.000
_cell.length_b   1.000
_cell.length_c   1.000
_cell.angle_alpha   90.00
_cell.angle_beta   90.00
_cell.angle_gamma   90.00
#
_symmetry.space_group_name_H-M   'P 1'
#
loop_
_entity.id
_entity.type
_entity.pdbx_description
1 polymer ?
#
loop_
_entity_poly.entity_id
_entity_poly.type
_entity_poly.pdbx_seq_one_letter_code
_entity_poly.pdbx_strand_id
1 'polypeptide(L)'
;MYLDVRRDWLAYVDEIPRALVAANAVATLDALEQSPRHHHQKAQLLFTVRGVVNCEVDGAVWIVPPQCAVWIPGGLPHSVFGSGEVECLSLFIDPPKSANLPKDCCTITVSRFLRELLMRANALPDLYDVDGPDGRIVSVLFDELAVAPVEDLCLPIPGDPRLKKLTDLLIAAPADHASVAEWASRVALSERSLSRLLAEEVGMSFGRWRRQLHIVLALRRLSAGQSVQSVAIDLGYESASSFVTMFRKMVGKPPSRYLLERNRSR
;
A
#
# COMPACT_ATOMS: atom_id res chain seq x y z
N MET A 1 9.35 14.86 -14.22
CA MET A 1 10.41 13.90 -14.61
C MET A 1 9.78 12.53 -14.53
N TYR A 2 9.61 11.83 -15.63
CA TYR A 2 9.02 10.49 -15.66
C TYR A 2 10.00 9.56 -14.96
N LEU A 3 9.53 8.75 -14.02
CA LEU A 3 10.27 7.63 -13.50
C LEU A 3 10.46 6.60 -14.64
N ASP A 4 11.44 6.84 -15.46
CA ASP A 4 12.10 5.75 -16.17
C ASP A 4 12.90 5.02 -15.08
N VAL A 5 12.37 3.91 -14.57
CA VAL A 5 13.00 3.10 -13.53
C VAL A 5 14.19 2.36 -14.16
N ARG A 6 15.14 3.12 -14.73
CA ARG A 6 16.44 2.58 -15.12
C ARG A 6 17.26 2.35 -13.87
N ARG A 7 18.02 1.30 -13.84
CA ARG A 7 18.95 0.94 -12.75
C ARG A 7 19.78 2.12 -12.25
N ASP A 8 20.11 3.06 -13.13
CA ASP A 8 20.96 4.21 -12.85
C ASP A 8 20.32 5.23 -11.89
N TRP A 9 18.98 5.38 -11.90
CA TRP A 9 18.31 6.36 -11.02
C TRP A 9 18.26 5.90 -9.56
N LEU A 10 18.08 4.61 -9.32
CA LEU A 10 18.07 4.05 -7.95
C LEU A 10 19.44 4.15 -7.26
N ALA A 11 20.53 3.96 -8.02
CA ALA A 11 21.89 4.22 -7.53
C ALA A 11 22.09 5.70 -7.22
N TYR A 12 21.62 6.58 -8.09
CA TYR A 12 21.70 8.03 -7.92
C TYR A 12 21.02 8.53 -6.64
N VAL A 13 19.88 7.97 -6.27
CA VAL A 13 19.17 8.36 -5.03
C VAL A 13 20.02 8.13 -3.78
N ASP A 14 20.72 7.00 -3.71
CA ASP A 14 21.59 6.67 -2.57
C ASP A 14 22.85 7.55 -2.51
N GLU A 15 23.30 8.09 -3.64
CA GLU A 15 24.47 8.96 -3.72
C GLU A 15 24.20 10.40 -3.30
N ILE A 16 22.94 10.87 -3.31
CA ILE A 16 22.59 12.24 -2.92
C ILE A 16 22.80 12.43 -1.41
N PRO A 17 23.70 13.32 -0.98
CA PRO A 17 24.05 13.52 0.44
C PRO A 17 22.99 14.40 1.13
N ARG A 18 21.74 13.97 1.12
CA ARG A 18 20.60 14.64 1.77
C ARG A 18 19.78 13.65 2.55
N ALA A 19 19.28 14.10 3.68
CA ALA A 19 18.42 13.32 4.57
C ALA A 19 17.13 12.84 3.87
N LEU A 20 16.68 13.58 2.85
CA LEU A 20 15.51 13.29 2.07
C LEU A 20 15.78 13.62 0.59
N VAL A 21 15.35 12.72 -0.28
CA VAL A 21 15.29 12.93 -1.73
C VAL A 21 13.88 12.55 -2.19
N ALA A 22 13.29 13.35 -3.06
CA ALA A 22 11.93 13.10 -3.54
C ALA A 22 11.90 12.85 -5.04
N ALA A 23 11.03 11.93 -5.45
CA ALA A 23 10.74 11.68 -6.85
C ALA A 23 9.25 11.51 -7.08
N ASN A 24 8.75 12.09 -8.16
CA ASN A 24 7.36 11.98 -8.57
C ASN A 24 7.24 11.08 -9.77
N ALA A 25 6.26 10.19 -9.75
CA ALA A 25 5.88 9.38 -10.89
C ALA A 25 4.43 9.64 -11.25
N VAL A 26 4.20 10.05 -12.51
CA VAL A 26 2.90 10.02 -13.14
C VAL A 26 3.00 9.04 -14.30
N ALA A 27 2.25 7.96 -14.21
CA ALA A 27 2.27 6.91 -15.23
C ALA A 27 0.88 6.34 -15.46
N THR A 28 0.61 5.93 -16.68
CA THR A 28 -0.46 4.98 -16.98
C THR A 28 0.18 3.60 -16.90
N LEU A 29 -0.16 2.83 -15.88
CA LEU A 29 0.38 1.49 -15.68
C LEU A 29 -0.62 0.47 -16.22
N ASP A 30 -0.15 -0.39 -17.12
CA ASP A 30 -0.88 -1.61 -17.44
C ASP A 30 -0.83 -2.57 -16.24
N ALA A 31 -1.93 -3.27 -15.98
CA ALA A 31 -2.08 -4.12 -14.80
C ALA A 31 -0.99 -5.23 -14.66
N LEU A 32 -0.16 -5.40 -15.66
CA LEU A 32 0.92 -6.39 -15.75
C LEU A 32 2.32 -5.77 -15.66
N GLU A 33 2.44 -4.44 -15.70
CA GLU A 33 3.74 -3.79 -15.58
C GLU A 33 4.15 -3.67 -14.11
N GLN A 34 5.03 -4.56 -13.70
CA GLN A 34 5.70 -4.54 -12.41
C GLN A 34 7.11 -4.01 -12.59
N SER A 35 7.54 -3.08 -11.72
CA SER A 35 8.94 -2.68 -11.70
C SER A 35 9.82 -3.90 -11.40
N PRO A 36 11.04 -3.98 -11.96
CA PRO A 36 11.99 -5.00 -11.55
C PRO A 36 12.15 -5.00 -10.02
N ARG A 37 12.31 -6.18 -9.42
CA ARG A 37 12.62 -6.28 -7.99
C ARG A 37 13.97 -5.61 -7.73
N HIS A 38 14.00 -4.64 -6.83
CA HIS A 38 15.17 -3.82 -6.54
C HIS A 38 15.21 -3.47 -5.05
N HIS A 39 16.32 -2.90 -4.61
CA HIS A 39 16.50 -2.35 -3.28
C HIS A 39 17.41 -1.12 -3.37
N HIS A 40 17.35 -0.26 -2.39
CA HIS A 40 18.21 0.89 -2.17
C HIS A 40 18.48 1.05 -0.68
N GLN A 41 19.55 1.78 -0.31
CA GLN A 41 19.94 1.92 1.10
C GLN A 41 19.04 2.88 1.88
N LYS A 42 18.58 3.96 1.22
CA LYS A 42 17.60 4.85 1.81
C LYS A 42 16.27 4.11 2.00
N ALA A 43 15.59 4.37 3.11
CA ALA A 43 14.21 3.92 3.27
C ALA A 43 13.30 4.66 2.28
N GLN A 44 12.19 4.06 1.88
CA GLN A 44 11.23 4.66 0.95
C GLN A 44 9.87 4.86 1.59
N LEU A 45 9.32 6.06 1.45
CA LEU A 45 7.91 6.33 1.66
C LEU A 45 7.25 6.48 0.30
N LEU A 46 6.39 5.53 -0.09
CA LEU A 46 5.65 5.55 -1.33
C LEU A 46 4.22 6.04 -1.06
N PHE A 47 3.92 7.28 -1.46
CA PHE A 47 2.63 7.93 -1.25
C PHE A 47 1.83 7.97 -2.54
N THR A 48 0.58 7.50 -2.52
CA THR A 48 -0.33 7.56 -3.67
C THR A 48 -1.16 8.84 -3.63
N VAL A 49 -0.96 9.69 -4.63
CA VAL A 49 -1.75 10.92 -4.85
C VAL A 49 -3.04 10.59 -5.58
N ARG A 50 -2.96 9.79 -6.66
CA ARG A 50 -4.09 9.38 -7.49
C ARG A 50 -3.92 7.93 -7.92
N GLY A 51 -5.03 7.21 -8.10
CA GLY A 51 -5.01 5.80 -8.48
C GLY A 51 -4.72 4.87 -7.30
N VAL A 52 -4.19 3.70 -7.58
CA VAL A 52 -3.78 2.71 -6.58
C VAL A 52 -2.43 2.13 -6.98
N VAL A 53 -1.49 2.26 -6.09
CA VAL A 53 -0.18 1.62 -6.21
C VAL A 53 -0.15 0.40 -5.32
N ASN A 54 0.49 -0.66 -5.78
CA ASN A 54 0.78 -1.85 -5.00
C ASN A 54 2.30 -1.96 -4.86
N CYS A 55 2.75 -2.44 -3.72
CA CYS A 55 4.16 -2.72 -3.47
C CYS A 55 4.29 -4.14 -2.93
N GLU A 56 5.11 -4.97 -3.56
CA GLU A 56 5.45 -6.30 -3.06
C GLU A 56 6.76 -6.22 -2.27
N VAL A 57 6.70 -6.61 -1.00
CA VAL A 57 7.85 -6.65 -0.08
C VAL A 57 7.77 -7.96 0.69
N ASP A 58 8.81 -8.77 0.67
CA ASP A 58 8.95 -10.02 1.45
C ASP A 58 7.74 -10.96 1.38
N GLY A 59 7.19 -11.15 0.16
CA GLY A 59 6.03 -12.04 -0.04
C GLY A 59 4.70 -11.46 0.47
N ALA A 60 4.65 -10.18 0.80
CA ALA A 60 3.42 -9.46 1.11
C ALA A 60 3.15 -8.38 0.07
N VAL A 61 1.90 -8.21 -0.34
CA VAL A 61 1.49 -7.07 -1.16
C VAL A 61 0.84 -6.02 -0.29
N TRP A 62 1.46 -4.87 -0.32
CA TRP A 62 0.97 -3.65 0.30
C TRP A 62 0.20 -2.86 -0.74
N ILE A 63 -1.07 -2.64 -0.48
CA ILE A 63 -1.91 -1.84 -1.35
C ILE A 63 -2.00 -0.44 -0.78
N VAL A 64 -1.59 0.52 -1.60
CA VAL A 64 -1.48 1.93 -1.21
C VAL A 64 -2.60 2.71 -1.91
N PRO A 65 -3.78 2.81 -1.28
CA PRO A 65 -4.85 3.65 -1.81
C PRO A 65 -4.48 5.13 -1.68
N PRO A 66 -5.18 6.03 -2.38
CA PRO A 66 -4.96 7.47 -2.23
C PRO A 66 -4.97 7.90 -0.76
N GLN A 67 -4.05 8.80 -0.41
CA GLN A 67 -3.84 9.34 0.95
C GLN A 67 -3.32 8.33 1.99
N CYS A 68 -2.84 7.17 1.54
CA CYS A 68 -1.95 6.33 2.30
C CYS A 68 -0.55 6.38 1.70
N ALA A 69 0.41 6.07 2.53
CA ALA A 69 1.77 5.78 2.10
C ALA A 69 2.19 4.40 2.62
N VAL A 70 2.98 3.70 1.85
CA VAL A 70 3.71 2.53 2.35
C VAL A 70 5.10 2.99 2.76
N TRP A 71 5.50 2.59 3.95
CA TRP A 71 6.85 2.73 4.46
C TRP A 71 7.63 1.45 4.18
N ILE A 72 8.76 1.56 3.51
CA ILE A 72 9.65 0.46 3.17
C ILE A 72 11.02 0.78 3.78
N PRO A 73 11.45 0.06 4.82
CA PRO A 73 12.80 0.21 5.37
C PRO A 73 13.88 0.02 4.33
N GLY A 74 15.00 0.74 4.48
CA GLY A 74 16.13 0.64 3.57
C GLY A 74 16.71 -0.77 3.49
N GLY A 75 17.18 -1.15 2.31
CA GLY A 75 17.75 -2.46 2.04
C GLY A 75 16.75 -3.58 1.76
N LEU A 76 15.45 -3.39 1.96
CA LEU A 76 14.44 -4.40 1.68
C LEU A 76 14.17 -4.52 0.17
N PRO A 77 14.33 -5.72 -0.43
CA PRO A 77 13.98 -5.95 -1.82
C PRO A 77 12.48 -5.83 -2.05
N HIS A 78 12.09 -4.98 -2.98
CA HIS A 78 10.69 -4.72 -3.30
C HIS A 78 10.48 -4.47 -4.80
N SER A 79 9.21 -4.50 -5.20
CA SER A 79 8.76 -4.12 -6.53
C SER A 79 7.45 -3.34 -6.43
N VAL A 80 7.21 -2.43 -7.36
CA VAL A 80 6.04 -1.56 -7.40
C VAL A 80 5.27 -1.84 -8.67
N PHE A 81 3.95 -1.95 -8.56
CA PHE A 81 3.05 -2.16 -9.68
C PHE A 81 1.71 -1.45 -9.45
N GLY A 82 0.97 -1.24 -10.51
CA GLY A 82 -0.32 -0.54 -10.44
C GLY A 82 -1.21 -0.87 -11.62
N SER A 83 -2.34 -0.22 -11.71
CA SER A 83 -3.22 -0.32 -12.88
C SER A 83 -3.95 0.99 -13.14
N GLY A 84 -4.01 1.38 -14.43
CA GLY A 84 -4.63 2.63 -14.87
C GLY A 84 -3.76 3.85 -14.59
N GLU A 85 -4.38 5.03 -14.58
CA GLU A 85 -3.67 6.27 -14.26
C GLU A 85 -3.26 6.31 -12.77
N VAL A 86 -1.98 6.38 -12.54
CA VAL A 86 -1.40 6.45 -11.21
C VAL A 86 -0.53 7.70 -11.10
N GLU A 87 -0.70 8.42 -10.01
CA GLU A 87 0.20 9.47 -9.57
C GLU A 87 0.69 9.13 -8.18
N CYS A 88 2.00 8.94 -8.03
CA CYS A 88 2.62 8.61 -6.76
C CYS A 88 3.88 9.44 -6.53
N LEU A 89 4.20 9.62 -5.28
CA LEU A 89 5.37 10.33 -4.80
C LEU A 89 6.20 9.35 -3.96
N SER A 90 7.46 9.20 -4.32
CA SER A 90 8.46 8.46 -3.55
C SER A 90 9.38 9.42 -2.83
N LEU A 91 9.50 9.25 -1.52
CA LEU A 91 10.49 9.94 -0.71
C LEU A 91 11.50 8.94 -0.19
N PHE A 92 12.75 9.22 -0.43
CA PHE A 92 13.89 8.39 -0.04
C PHE A 92 14.57 9.06 1.16
N ILE A 93 14.64 8.33 2.27
CA ILE A 93 15.04 8.86 3.58
C ILE A 93 16.30 8.14 4.04
N ASP A 94 17.32 8.91 4.39
CA ASP A 94 18.59 8.38 4.88
C ASP A 94 18.42 7.53 6.15
N PRO A 95 19.13 6.40 6.28
CA PRO A 95 19.05 5.51 7.44
C PRO A 95 19.21 6.21 8.80
N PRO A 96 20.15 7.14 9.00
CA PRO A 96 20.27 7.87 10.26
C PRO A 96 19.02 8.67 10.65
N LYS A 97 18.27 9.16 9.67
CA LYS A 97 17.05 9.96 9.89
C LYS A 97 15.79 9.09 9.99
N SER A 98 15.86 7.83 9.55
CA SER A 98 14.77 6.86 9.68
C SER A 98 14.77 6.11 11.02
N ALA A 99 15.71 6.35 11.92
CA ALA A 99 15.87 5.61 13.17
C ALA A 99 14.63 5.64 14.08
N ASN A 100 13.85 6.72 14.05
CA ASN A 100 12.60 6.86 14.81
C ASN A 100 11.34 6.45 14.03
N LEU A 101 11.50 5.99 12.79
CA LEU A 101 10.43 5.51 11.93
C LEU A 101 10.24 3.99 12.09
N PRO A 102 9.13 3.40 11.60
CA PRO A 102 8.89 1.97 11.73
C PRO A 102 10.05 1.12 11.21
N LYS A 103 10.38 0.05 11.94
CA LYS A 103 11.45 -0.88 11.55
C LYS A 103 10.99 -1.88 10.48
N ASP A 104 9.69 -2.11 10.41
CA ASP A 104 9.07 -3.04 9.49
C ASP A 104 8.27 -2.28 8.43
N CYS A 105 8.04 -2.93 7.28
CA CYS A 105 7.16 -2.40 6.24
C CYS A 105 5.75 -2.22 6.80
N CYS A 106 5.15 -1.05 6.60
CA CYS A 106 3.81 -0.75 7.11
C CYS A 106 3.09 0.30 6.25
N THR A 107 1.78 0.38 6.42
CA THR A 107 0.98 1.46 5.82
C THR A 107 0.88 2.61 6.81
N ILE A 108 1.18 3.82 6.37
CA ILE A 108 1.08 5.06 7.15
C ILE A 108 -0.14 5.84 6.66
N THR A 109 -0.98 6.27 7.60
CA THR A 109 -2.07 7.21 7.29
C THR A 109 -1.50 8.62 7.13
N VAL A 110 -1.76 9.21 5.97
CA VAL A 110 -1.29 10.56 5.65
C VAL A 110 -2.35 11.58 6.03
N SER A 111 -2.09 12.38 7.07
CA SER A 111 -2.92 13.53 7.44
C SER A 111 -2.87 14.62 6.36
N ARG A 112 -3.81 15.58 6.40
CA ARG A 112 -3.78 16.73 5.49
C ARG A 112 -2.46 17.50 5.61
N PHE A 113 -2.00 17.75 6.82
CA PHE A 113 -0.77 18.49 7.04
C PHE A 113 0.45 17.72 6.51
N LEU A 114 0.53 16.41 6.82
CA LEU A 114 1.58 15.56 6.29
C LEU A 114 1.56 15.50 4.76
N ARG A 115 0.36 15.45 4.14
CA ARG A 115 0.23 15.51 2.68
C ARG A 115 0.84 16.79 2.09
N GLU A 116 0.54 17.95 2.65
CA GLU A 116 1.10 19.22 2.16
C GLU A 116 2.62 19.27 2.34
N LEU A 117 3.14 18.70 3.43
CA LEU A 117 4.59 18.56 3.63
C LEU A 117 5.21 17.62 2.58
N LEU A 118 4.58 16.48 2.27
CA LEU A 118 5.03 15.55 1.23
C LEU A 118 5.06 16.23 -0.15
N MET A 119 3.99 16.97 -0.49
CA MET A 119 3.91 17.70 -1.76
C MET A 119 4.97 18.82 -1.83
N ARG A 120 5.21 19.52 -0.73
CA ARG A 120 6.28 20.55 -0.66
C ARG A 120 7.67 19.91 -0.77
N ALA A 121 7.89 18.78 -0.11
CA ALA A 121 9.16 18.05 -0.19
C ALA A 121 9.48 17.59 -1.62
N ASN A 122 8.46 17.20 -2.41
CA ASN A 122 8.62 16.86 -3.82
C ASN A 122 9.10 18.02 -4.71
N ALA A 123 8.88 19.25 -4.28
CA ALA A 123 9.30 20.44 -5.01
C ALA A 123 10.70 20.96 -4.57
N LEU A 124 11.36 20.27 -3.64
CA LEU A 124 12.70 20.65 -3.21
C LEU A 124 13.74 20.26 -4.27
N PRO A 125 14.80 21.05 -4.43
CA PRO A 125 15.94 20.61 -5.21
C PRO A 125 16.65 19.44 -4.50
N ASP A 126 17.29 18.56 -5.26
CA ASP A 126 18.01 17.40 -4.71
C ASP A 126 19.05 17.81 -3.65
N LEU A 127 19.70 18.96 -3.84
CA LEU A 127 20.71 19.51 -2.96
C LEU A 127 20.17 20.75 -2.18
N TYR A 128 18.97 20.63 -1.60
CA TYR A 128 18.38 21.72 -0.80
C TYR A 128 19.30 22.17 0.35
N ASP A 129 19.15 23.42 0.78
CA ASP A 129 19.87 23.97 1.92
C ASP A 129 19.36 23.36 3.24
N VAL A 130 20.21 22.59 3.92
CA VAL A 130 19.86 21.86 5.15
C VAL A 130 19.66 22.78 6.35
N ASP A 131 20.33 23.94 6.38
CA ASP A 131 20.24 24.92 7.46
C ASP A 131 19.19 26.00 7.16
N GLY A 132 18.68 26.00 5.93
CA GLY A 132 17.72 26.96 5.41
C GLY A 132 16.25 26.58 5.68
N PRO A 133 15.34 27.33 5.03
CA PRO A 133 13.90 27.05 5.12
C PRO A 133 13.52 25.63 4.70
N ASP A 134 14.17 25.09 3.67
CA ASP A 134 13.88 23.76 3.13
C ASP A 134 14.27 22.66 4.12
N GLY A 135 15.41 22.77 4.78
CA GLY A 135 15.83 21.85 5.84
C GLY A 135 14.87 21.85 7.04
N ARG A 136 14.30 23.01 7.40
CA ARG A 136 13.28 23.09 8.45
C ARG A 136 11.99 22.37 8.06
N ILE A 137 11.56 22.49 6.81
CA ILE A 137 10.38 21.75 6.28
C ILE A 137 10.63 20.24 6.34
N VAL A 138 11.81 19.78 5.95
CA VAL A 138 12.20 18.38 6.03
C VAL A 138 12.20 17.89 7.48
N SER A 139 12.66 18.70 8.43
CA SER A 139 12.63 18.34 9.85
C SER A 139 11.21 18.18 10.37
N VAL A 140 10.31 19.11 10.07
CA VAL A 140 8.87 19.01 10.43
C VAL A 140 8.21 17.78 9.77
N LEU A 141 8.57 17.47 8.54
CA LEU A 141 8.07 16.27 7.86
C LEU A 141 8.48 14.99 8.61
N PHE A 142 9.71 14.90 9.10
CA PHE A 142 10.15 13.74 9.88
C PHE A 142 9.43 13.63 11.22
N ASP A 143 9.20 14.75 11.91
CA ASP A 143 8.43 14.79 13.16
C ASP A 143 7.00 14.30 12.94
N GLU A 144 6.33 14.72 11.86
CA GLU A 144 4.99 14.29 11.50
C GLU A 144 4.94 12.80 11.08
N LEU A 145 5.96 12.31 10.37
CA LEU A 145 6.06 10.89 10.01
C LEU A 145 6.23 10.01 11.26
N ALA A 146 7.01 10.46 12.24
CA ALA A 146 7.27 9.69 13.45
C ALA A 146 6.03 9.48 14.34
N VAL A 147 5.04 10.39 14.24
CA VAL A 147 3.78 10.30 15.01
C VAL A 147 2.59 9.85 14.15
N ALA A 148 2.79 9.64 12.86
CA ALA A 148 1.72 9.25 11.95
C ALA A 148 1.17 7.86 12.30
N PRO A 149 -0.17 7.66 12.30
CA PRO A 149 -0.76 6.38 12.59
C PRO A 149 -0.37 5.30 11.58
N VAL A 150 0.01 4.14 12.09
CA VAL A 150 0.27 2.93 11.29
C VAL A 150 -1.02 2.13 11.17
N GLU A 151 -1.36 1.71 9.95
CA GLU A 151 -2.52 0.85 9.65
C GLU A 151 -2.04 -0.50 9.11
N ASP A 152 -2.73 -1.58 9.49
CA ASP A 152 -2.49 -2.92 8.96
C ASP A 152 -3.30 -3.13 7.67
N LEU A 153 -2.90 -2.46 6.60
CA LEU A 153 -3.49 -2.58 5.25
C LEU A 153 -2.65 -3.48 4.33
N CYS A 154 -1.92 -4.39 4.91
CA CYS A 154 -1.16 -5.40 4.17
C CYS A 154 -2.03 -6.60 3.85
N LEU A 155 -1.94 -7.10 2.62
CA LEU A 155 -2.43 -8.41 2.24
C LEU A 155 -1.22 -9.33 2.03
N PRO A 156 -0.89 -10.22 2.99
CA PRO A 156 0.17 -11.19 2.77
C PRO A 156 -0.17 -12.05 1.55
N ILE A 157 0.73 -12.11 0.58
CA ILE A 157 0.60 -13.00 -0.58
C ILE A 157 1.39 -14.26 -0.31
N PRO A 158 0.72 -15.42 -0.32
CA PRO A 158 1.40 -16.68 -0.10
C PRO A 158 2.43 -16.99 -1.19
N GLY A 159 3.54 -17.64 -0.83
CA GLY A 159 4.57 -18.11 -1.76
C GLY A 159 4.16 -19.35 -2.56
N ASP A 160 3.33 -20.23 -1.97
CA ASP A 160 2.87 -21.47 -2.63
C ASP A 160 2.07 -21.15 -3.90
N PRO A 161 2.42 -21.74 -5.07
CA PRO A 161 1.76 -21.46 -6.34
C PRO A 161 0.24 -21.72 -6.34
N ARG A 162 -0.24 -22.68 -5.52
CA ARG A 162 -1.67 -23.00 -5.39
C ARG A 162 -2.41 -21.91 -4.63
N LEU A 163 -1.77 -21.33 -3.61
CA LEU A 163 -2.32 -20.21 -2.86
C LEU A 163 -2.28 -18.90 -3.67
N LYS A 164 -1.24 -18.71 -4.52
CA LYS A 164 -1.22 -17.61 -5.50
C LYS A 164 -2.40 -17.72 -6.47
N LYS A 165 -2.62 -18.91 -7.05
CA LYS A 165 -3.78 -19.16 -7.91
C LYS A 165 -5.10 -18.91 -7.18
N LEU A 166 -5.20 -19.28 -5.91
CA LEU A 166 -6.37 -18.99 -5.06
C LEU A 166 -6.60 -17.50 -4.92
N THR A 167 -5.52 -16.73 -4.71
CA THR A 167 -5.57 -15.27 -4.62
C THR A 167 -6.13 -14.67 -5.91
N ASP A 168 -5.63 -15.09 -7.06
CA ASP A 168 -6.08 -14.61 -8.37
C ASP A 168 -7.55 -14.91 -8.61
N LEU A 169 -7.99 -16.13 -8.28
CA LEU A 169 -9.40 -16.53 -8.39
C LEU A 169 -10.32 -15.70 -7.48
N LEU A 170 -9.90 -15.41 -6.25
CA LEU A 170 -10.66 -14.59 -5.31
C LEU A 170 -10.72 -13.13 -5.74
N ILE A 171 -9.64 -12.60 -6.33
CA ILE A 171 -9.63 -11.24 -6.89
C ILE A 171 -10.56 -11.15 -8.10
N ALA A 172 -10.56 -12.15 -8.97
CA ALA A 172 -11.43 -12.21 -10.16
C ALA A 172 -12.90 -12.35 -9.81
N ALA A 173 -13.24 -13.09 -8.75
CA ALA A 173 -14.61 -13.35 -8.32
C ALA A 173 -14.80 -13.12 -6.81
N PRO A 174 -14.67 -11.87 -6.31
CA PRO A 174 -14.72 -11.59 -4.87
C PRO A 174 -16.10 -11.84 -4.26
N ALA A 175 -17.16 -11.75 -5.06
CA ALA A 175 -18.54 -12.02 -4.65
C ALA A 175 -18.90 -13.51 -4.56
N ASP A 176 -18.01 -14.42 -4.95
CA ASP A 176 -18.29 -15.84 -4.93
C ASP A 176 -18.38 -16.38 -3.49
N HIS A 177 -19.53 -16.91 -3.13
CA HIS A 177 -19.86 -17.44 -1.80
C HIS A 177 -19.47 -18.90 -1.59
N ALA A 178 -18.67 -19.48 -2.49
CA ALA A 178 -18.20 -20.84 -2.33
C ALA A 178 -17.59 -21.09 -0.95
N SER A 179 -17.84 -22.27 -0.40
CA SER A 179 -17.28 -22.71 0.88
C SER A 179 -15.76 -22.85 0.82
N VAL A 180 -15.13 -22.93 1.99
CA VAL A 180 -13.67 -23.14 2.07
C VAL A 180 -13.26 -24.44 1.37
N ALA A 181 -14.08 -25.48 1.47
CA ALA A 181 -13.83 -26.76 0.80
C ALA A 181 -13.87 -26.65 -0.72
N GLU A 182 -14.84 -25.89 -1.27
CA GLU A 182 -14.95 -25.64 -2.71
C GLU A 182 -13.78 -24.78 -3.22
N TRP A 183 -13.40 -23.75 -2.49
CA TRP A 183 -12.22 -22.93 -2.83
C TRP A 183 -10.93 -23.76 -2.80
N ALA A 184 -10.77 -24.63 -1.81
CA ALA A 184 -9.62 -25.54 -1.72
C ALA A 184 -9.57 -26.49 -2.94
N SER A 185 -10.73 -27.07 -3.31
CA SER A 185 -10.85 -27.97 -4.48
C SER A 185 -10.40 -27.30 -5.79
N ARG A 186 -10.73 -26.02 -6.01
CA ARG A 186 -10.33 -25.26 -7.22
C ARG A 186 -8.81 -25.13 -7.41
N VAL A 187 -8.07 -25.33 -6.33
CA VAL A 187 -6.59 -25.25 -6.34
C VAL A 187 -5.95 -26.59 -5.95
N ALA A 188 -6.69 -27.69 -6.13
CA ALA A 188 -6.26 -29.05 -5.85
C ALA A 188 -5.74 -29.27 -4.40
N LEU A 189 -6.42 -28.64 -3.43
CA LEU A 189 -6.18 -28.82 -2.00
C LEU A 189 -7.42 -29.39 -1.30
N SER A 190 -7.20 -30.06 -0.17
CA SER A 190 -8.26 -30.27 0.82
C SER A 190 -8.43 -29.03 1.68
N GLU A 191 -9.60 -28.86 2.30
CA GLU A 191 -9.85 -27.75 3.25
C GLU A 191 -8.80 -27.72 4.38
N ARG A 192 -8.43 -28.89 4.92
CA ARG A 192 -7.39 -29.02 5.94
C ARG A 192 -6.02 -28.54 5.43
N SER A 193 -5.65 -28.93 4.19
CA SER A 193 -4.38 -28.51 3.59
C SER A 193 -4.35 -27.02 3.31
N LEU A 194 -5.45 -26.44 2.81
CA LEU A 194 -5.59 -25.00 2.60
C LEU A 194 -5.43 -24.22 3.92
N SER A 195 -6.14 -24.64 4.96
CA SER A 195 -6.09 -23.98 6.27
C SER A 195 -4.69 -24.03 6.88
N ARG A 196 -4.01 -25.18 6.78
CA ARG A 196 -2.64 -25.35 7.27
C ARG A 196 -1.65 -24.47 6.50
N LEU A 197 -1.69 -24.49 5.17
CA LEU A 197 -0.79 -23.69 4.34
C LEU A 197 -0.97 -22.19 4.57
N LEU A 198 -2.21 -21.70 4.65
CA LEU A 198 -2.47 -20.30 4.97
C LEU A 198 -1.97 -19.91 6.37
N ALA A 199 -2.14 -20.77 7.36
CA ALA A 199 -1.61 -20.52 8.71
C ALA A 199 -0.08 -20.48 8.72
N GLU A 200 0.58 -21.37 7.97
CA GLU A 200 2.04 -21.45 7.87
C GLU A 200 2.65 -20.26 7.12
N GLU A 201 2.05 -19.86 5.97
CA GLU A 201 2.66 -18.84 5.11
C GLU A 201 2.23 -17.41 5.44
N VAL A 202 0.98 -17.20 5.87
CA VAL A 202 0.46 -15.85 6.10
C VAL A 202 -0.05 -15.61 7.53
N GLY A 203 0.03 -16.60 8.39
CA GLY A 203 -0.39 -16.48 9.81
C GLY A 203 -1.89 -16.27 10.01
N MET A 204 -2.73 -16.58 9.01
CA MET A 204 -4.17 -16.27 9.03
C MET A 204 -5.03 -17.46 8.66
N SER A 205 -6.27 -17.49 9.19
CA SER A 205 -7.30 -18.36 8.65
C SER A 205 -7.82 -17.83 7.30
N PHE A 206 -8.33 -18.72 6.43
CA PHE A 206 -8.91 -18.35 5.14
C PHE A 206 -9.95 -17.22 5.26
N GLY A 207 -10.86 -17.32 6.24
CA GLY A 207 -11.89 -16.28 6.44
C GLY A 207 -11.33 -14.92 6.86
N ARG A 208 -10.23 -14.89 7.66
CA ARG A 208 -9.56 -13.63 8.02
C ARG A 208 -8.83 -13.05 6.80
N TRP A 209 -8.09 -13.87 6.10
CA TRP A 209 -7.33 -13.47 4.92
C TRP A 209 -8.25 -12.97 3.78
N ARG A 210 -9.38 -13.67 3.53
CA ARG A 210 -10.39 -13.22 2.57
C ARG A 210 -11.01 -11.87 2.95
N ARG A 211 -11.30 -11.63 4.24
CA ARG A 211 -11.78 -10.31 4.69
C ARG A 211 -10.75 -9.21 4.48
N GLN A 212 -9.47 -9.50 4.71
CA GLN A 212 -8.37 -8.57 4.40
C GLN A 212 -8.35 -8.22 2.92
N LEU A 213 -8.45 -9.21 2.03
CA LEU A 213 -8.59 -9.00 0.59
C LEU A 213 -9.82 -8.13 0.26
N HIS A 214 -10.97 -8.38 0.89
CA HIS A 214 -12.15 -7.53 0.67
C HIS A 214 -11.94 -6.08 1.10
N ILE A 215 -11.21 -5.82 2.20
CA ILE A 215 -10.84 -4.45 2.60
C ILE A 215 -10.02 -3.78 1.52
N VAL A 216 -9.01 -4.46 1.03
CA VAL A 216 -8.14 -3.98 -0.04
C VAL A 216 -8.93 -3.62 -1.30
N LEU A 217 -9.78 -4.53 -1.78
CA LEU A 217 -10.64 -4.29 -2.94
C LEU A 217 -11.65 -3.17 -2.68
N ALA A 218 -12.23 -3.11 -1.46
CA ALA A 218 -13.13 -2.05 -1.05
C ALA A 218 -12.46 -0.67 -1.10
N LEU A 219 -11.28 -0.54 -0.52
CA LEU A 219 -10.54 0.72 -0.50
C LEU A 219 -10.21 1.21 -1.91
N ARG A 220 -9.81 0.29 -2.80
CA ARG A 220 -9.58 0.59 -4.21
C ARG A 220 -10.83 1.15 -4.90
N ARG A 221 -11.98 0.47 -4.76
CA ARG A 221 -13.24 0.85 -5.40
C ARG A 221 -13.82 2.14 -4.84
N LEU A 222 -13.81 2.29 -3.52
CA LEU A 222 -14.26 3.49 -2.82
C LEU A 222 -13.40 4.71 -3.20
N SER A 223 -12.09 4.55 -3.32
CA SER A 223 -11.19 5.61 -3.77
C SER A 223 -11.40 6.00 -5.24
N ALA A 224 -11.89 5.06 -6.07
CA ALA A 224 -12.34 5.33 -7.44
C ALA A 224 -13.73 5.99 -7.52
N GLY A 225 -14.35 6.32 -6.37
CA GLY A 225 -15.63 7.04 -6.31
C GLY A 225 -16.86 6.12 -6.33
N GLN A 226 -16.71 4.81 -6.23
CA GLN A 226 -17.86 3.90 -6.13
C GLN A 226 -18.59 4.09 -4.81
N SER A 227 -19.91 3.93 -4.82
CA SER A 227 -20.72 4.01 -3.61
C SER A 227 -20.48 2.82 -2.67
N VAL A 228 -20.67 3.04 -1.37
CA VAL A 228 -20.58 1.96 -0.35
C VAL A 228 -21.52 0.80 -0.69
N GLN A 229 -22.70 1.11 -1.22
CA GLN A 229 -23.70 0.12 -1.60
C GLN A 229 -23.22 -0.73 -2.80
N SER A 230 -22.70 -0.09 -3.85
CA SER A 230 -22.15 -0.79 -5.01
C SER A 230 -20.99 -1.69 -4.60
N VAL A 231 -20.06 -1.17 -3.80
CA VAL A 231 -18.90 -1.95 -3.32
C VAL A 231 -19.35 -3.16 -2.48
N ALA A 232 -20.36 -3.01 -1.63
CA ALA A 232 -20.89 -4.12 -0.84
C ALA A 232 -21.44 -5.24 -1.75
N ILE A 233 -22.23 -4.90 -2.76
CA ILE A 233 -22.78 -5.85 -3.74
C ILE A 233 -21.65 -6.55 -4.52
N ASP A 234 -20.72 -5.76 -5.05
CA ASP A 234 -19.59 -6.25 -5.85
C ASP A 234 -18.64 -7.17 -5.07
N LEU A 235 -18.63 -7.08 -3.75
CA LEU A 235 -17.87 -7.95 -2.86
C LEU A 235 -18.72 -9.10 -2.28
N GLY A 236 -19.99 -9.23 -2.72
CA GLY A 236 -20.88 -10.31 -2.33
C GLY A 236 -21.51 -10.17 -0.95
N TYR A 237 -21.59 -8.96 -0.39
CA TYR A 237 -22.32 -8.77 0.87
C TYR A 237 -23.81 -8.65 0.61
N GLU A 238 -24.62 -9.34 1.43
CA GLU A 238 -26.09 -9.31 1.35
C GLU A 238 -26.68 -7.91 1.51
N SER A 239 -25.96 -7.04 2.22
CA SER A 239 -26.37 -5.65 2.44
C SER A 239 -25.18 -4.71 2.66
N ALA A 240 -25.38 -3.42 2.39
CA ALA A 240 -24.39 -2.40 2.75
C ALA A 240 -24.09 -2.40 4.26
N SER A 241 -25.07 -2.73 5.11
CA SER A 241 -24.91 -2.77 6.56
C SER A 241 -23.96 -3.89 7.02
N SER A 242 -24.04 -5.09 6.41
CA SER A 242 -23.14 -6.21 6.71
C SER A 242 -21.71 -5.88 6.29
N PHE A 243 -21.54 -5.27 5.12
CA PHE A 243 -20.24 -4.77 4.66
C PHE A 243 -19.67 -3.70 5.60
N VAL A 244 -20.45 -2.68 5.96
CA VAL A 244 -20.02 -1.60 6.88
C VAL A 244 -19.60 -2.16 8.24
N THR A 245 -20.30 -3.18 8.75
CA THR A 245 -19.95 -3.85 10.00
C THR A 245 -18.61 -4.58 9.89
N MET A 246 -18.40 -5.32 8.80
CA MET A 246 -17.12 -5.99 8.53
C MET A 246 -15.98 -4.96 8.39
N PHE A 247 -16.20 -3.93 7.57
CA PHE A 247 -15.21 -2.88 7.32
C PHE A 247 -14.81 -2.18 8.63
N ARG A 248 -15.80 -1.77 9.46
CA ARG A 248 -15.52 -1.14 10.76
C ARG A 248 -14.74 -2.06 11.70
N LYS A 249 -15.04 -3.37 11.70
CA LYS A 249 -14.32 -4.35 12.52
C LYS A 249 -12.86 -4.50 12.10
N MET A 250 -12.57 -4.37 10.81
CA MET A 250 -11.21 -4.53 10.25
C MET A 250 -10.40 -3.24 10.28
N VAL A 251 -11.02 -2.08 10.05
CA VAL A 251 -10.38 -0.77 9.85
C VAL A 251 -10.60 0.17 11.05
N GLY A 252 -11.41 -0.22 12.03
CA GLY A 252 -11.71 0.58 13.23
C GLY A 252 -12.78 1.65 13.03
N LYS A 253 -13.13 2.04 11.81
CA LYS A 253 -14.10 3.08 11.47
C LYS A 253 -14.93 2.70 10.24
N PRO A 254 -16.16 3.20 10.07
CA PRO A 254 -16.98 2.88 8.91
C PRO A 254 -16.44 3.51 7.61
N PRO A 255 -16.77 2.95 6.42
CA PRO A 255 -16.26 3.42 5.12
C PRO A 255 -16.50 4.91 4.87
N SER A 256 -17.71 5.42 5.19
CA SER A 256 -18.05 6.83 5.00
C SER A 256 -17.18 7.77 5.83
N ARG A 257 -16.91 7.42 7.09
CA ARG A 257 -16.02 8.19 7.96
C ARG A 257 -14.57 8.09 7.48
N TYR A 258 -14.13 6.91 7.08
CA TYR A 258 -12.80 6.67 6.51
C TYR A 258 -12.57 7.55 5.28
N LEU A 259 -13.55 7.63 4.36
CA LEU A 259 -13.51 8.48 3.18
C LEU A 259 -13.62 9.99 3.51
N LEU A 260 -14.47 10.37 4.48
CA LEU A 260 -14.62 11.77 4.88
C LEU A 260 -13.35 12.34 5.53
N GLU A 261 -12.70 11.59 6.39
CA GLU A 261 -11.45 11.99 7.00
C GLU A 261 -10.36 12.16 5.93
N ARG A 262 -10.42 11.36 4.86
CA ARG A 262 -9.55 11.48 3.69
C ARG A 262 -9.96 12.58 2.72
N ASN A 263 -11.28 12.79 2.50
CA ASN A 263 -11.78 13.84 1.60
C ASN A 263 -11.78 15.24 2.24
N ARG A 264 -11.84 15.37 3.57
CA ARG A 264 -11.57 16.64 4.29
C ARG A 264 -10.13 17.11 4.13
N SER A 265 -9.36 16.33 3.44
CA SER A 265 -7.98 16.59 3.04
C SER A 265 -7.87 17.10 1.59
N ARG A 266 -9.02 17.40 0.96
CA ARG A 266 -9.09 18.13 -0.33
C ARG A 266 -9.16 19.63 -0.14
#